data_59e14a5e3b125c61c3ec3c96c6a9c374
#
_entry.id   59e14a5e3b125c61c3ec3c96c6a9c374
#
_cell.length_a   1.000
_cell.length_b   1.000
_cell.length_c   1.000
_cell.angle_alpha   90.00
_cell.angle_beta   90.00
_cell.angle_gamma   90.00
#
_symmetry.space_group_name_H-M   'P 1'
#
loop_
_entity.id
_entity.type
_entity.pdbx_description
1 polymer ?
#
loop_
_entity_poly.entity_id
_entity_poly.type
_entity_poly.pdbx_seq_one_letter_code
_entity_poly.pdbx_strand_id
1 'polypeptide(L)'
;MLASLKNDYMIRARAVSYMIDSRPESEQDVGELNKIATLMSVDEIHIFDATGTIYSGTIPKYYGYNFDSGDQMGFFKPMLKDKELTMCQDVTPNTSEGKEMMYAITWNEEGTHMVQVGIKPVRLLEEVKQNEISAVIGNMPTYEGMHIYVADADTGIIRGATESSKIGRTISKADYINDVITDGKTISFNYWYEGKRYNSVVKKSGDYLIGI
;
A
#
# COMPACT_ATOMS: atom_id res chain seq x y z
N MET A 1 2.24 -10.27 -10.93
CA MET A 1 1.93 -9.74 -9.58
C MET A 1 3.10 -8.97 -8.97
N LEU A 2 4.25 -9.58 -8.64
CA LEU A 2 5.39 -8.87 -8.03
C LEU A 2 5.94 -7.72 -8.89
N ALA A 3 6.03 -7.87 -10.20
CA ALA A 3 6.47 -6.82 -11.11
C ALA A 3 5.51 -5.63 -11.14
N SER A 4 4.20 -5.87 -11.10
CA SER A 4 3.18 -4.81 -11.02
C SER A 4 3.31 -4.03 -9.72
N LEU A 5 3.53 -4.71 -8.61
CA LEU A 5 3.71 -4.12 -7.30
C LEU A 5 4.97 -3.24 -7.21
N LYS A 6 6.10 -3.74 -7.73
CA LYS A 6 7.33 -2.92 -7.83
C LYS A 6 7.11 -1.66 -8.66
N ASN A 7 6.39 -1.77 -9.78
CA ASN A 7 6.06 -0.61 -10.60
C ASN A 7 5.20 0.40 -9.84
N ASP A 8 4.24 -0.05 -9.05
CA ASP A 8 3.40 0.81 -8.22
C ASP A 8 4.23 1.61 -7.21
N TYR A 9 5.20 0.97 -6.54
CA TYR A 9 6.08 1.67 -5.61
C TYR A 9 7.08 2.61 -6.29
N MET A 10 7.51 2.31 -7.51
CA MET A 10 8.29 3.27 -8.31
C MET A 10 7.45 4.51 -8.67
N ILE A 11 6.15 4.34 -8.97
CA ILE A 11 5.22 5.45 -9.17
C ILE A 11 5.06 6.27 -7.89
N ARG A 12 4.92 5.62 -6.73
CA ARG A 12 4.84 6.31 -5.43
C ARG A 12 6.12 7.10 -5.13
N ALA A 13 7.30 6.54 -5.41
CA ALA A 13 8.57 7.27 -5.25
C ALA A 13 8.60 8.56 -6.09
N ARG A 14 8.15 8.50 -7.35
CA ARG A 14 8.04 9.68 -8.22
C ARG A 14 7.02 10.69 -7.69
N ALA A 15 5.86 10.22 -7.20
CA ALA A 15 4.85 11.10 -6.63
C ALA A 15 5.37 11.80 -5.36
N VAL A 16 6.09 11.09 -4.49
CA VAL A 16 6.74 11.66 -3.30
C VAL A 16 7.78 12.70 -3.71
N SER A 17 8.63 12.40 -4.71
CA SER A 17 9.61 13.34 -5.25
C SER A 17 8.94 14.63 -5.73
N TYR A 18 7.90 14.53 -6.55
CA TYR A 18 7.14 15.67 -7.03
C TYR A 18 6.51 16.49 -5.89
N MET A 19 5.99 15.83 -4.85
CA MET A 19 5.40 16.51 -3.68
C MET A 19 6.47 17.31 -2.90
N ILE A 20 7.68 16.75 -2.75
CA ILE A 20 8.81 17.41 -2.09
C ILE A 20 9.28 18.61 -2.92
N ASP A 21 9.47 18.44 -4.23
CA ASP A 21 9.89 19.53 -5.13
C ASP A 21 8.86 20.66 -5.17
N SER A 22 7.57 20.33 -5.06
CA SER A 22 6.48 21.32 -5.02
C SER A 22 6.43 22.11 -3.70
N ARG A 23 7.07 21.61 -2.63
CA ARG A 23 7.15 22.22 -1.30
C ARG A 23 8.54 21.99 -0.69
N PRO A 24 9.56 22.74 -1.15
CA PRO A 24 10.95 22.52 -0.72
C PRO A 24 11.16 22.61 0.80
N GLU A 25 10.32 23.38 1.50
CA GLU A 25 10.34 23.49 2.96
C GLU A 25 10.01 22.13 3.65
N SER A 26 9.26 21.25 3.00
CA SER A 26 8.93 19.92 3.55
C SER A 26 10.12 18.98 3.61
N GLU A 27 11.14 19.21 2.79
CA GLU A 27 12.31 18.35 2.67
C GLU A 27 13.08 18.19 3.98
N GLN A 28 13.13 19.25 4.80
CA GLN A 28 13.83 19.26 6.09
C GLN A 28 12.88 19.04 7.29
N ASP A 29 11.57 18.91 7.03
CA ASP A 29 10.57 18.71 8.07
C ASP A 29 10.16 17.24 8.18
N VAL A 30 10.69 16.55 9.18
CA VAL A 30 10.37 15.13 9.46
C VAL A 30 8.87 14.93 9.68
N GLY A 31 8.17 15.90 10.26
CA GLY A 31 6.71 15.84 10.47
C GLY A 31 5.94 15.86 9.16
N GLU A 32 6.29 16.76 8.24
CA GLU A 32 5.70 16.82 6.91
C GLU A 32 6.04 15.58 6.08
N LEU A 33 7.29 15.11 6.11
CA LEU A 33 7.68 13.87 5.43
C LEU A 33 6.89 12.65 5.95
N ASN A 34 6.61 12.56 7.24
CA ASN A 34 5.76 11.49 7.79
C ASN A 34 4.29 11.60 7.33
N LYS A 35 3.75 12.81 7.16
CA LYS A 35 2.41 13.01 6.58
C LYS A 35 2.39 12.56 5.12
N ILE A 36 3.40 12.91 4.33
CA ILE A 36 3.56 12.46 2.94
C ILE A 36 3.66 10.93 2.89
N ALA A 37 4.47 10.30 3.76
CA ALA A 37 4.60 8.86 3.84
C ALA A 37 3.25 8.17 4.11
N THR A 38 2.48 8.71 5.07
CA THR A 38 1.13 8.23 5.39
C THR A 38 0.19 8.35 4.20
N LEU A 39 0.17 9.51 3.54
CA LEU A 39 -0.68 9.79 2.38
C LEU A 39 -0.37 8.83 1.22
N MET A 40 0.90 8.56 0.99
CA MET A 40 1.38 7.69 -0.09
C MET A 40 1.41 6.20 0.29
N SER A 41 0.97 5.85 1.50
CA SER A 41 0.97 4.48 2.01
C SER A 41 2.34 3.81 1.93
N VAL A 42 3.39 4.54 2.33
CA VAL A 42 4.75 4.04 2.49
C VAL A 42 5.18 4.17 3.96
N ASP A 43 6.17 3.37 4.39
CA ASP A 43 6.60 3.34 5.79
C ASP A 43 7.78 4.28 6.06
N GLU A 44 8.61 4.54 5.06
CA GLU A 44 9.81 5.37 5.17
C GLU A 44 10.01 6.21 3.91
N ILE A 45 10.57 7.40 4.06
CA ILE A 45 11.07 8.25 2.98
C ILE A 45 12.50 8.63 3.32
N HIS A 46 13.41 8.46 2.36
CA HIS A 46 14.80 8.91 2.44
C HIS A 46 15.12 9.79 1.24
N ILE A 47 15.83 10.89 1.49
CA ILE A 47 16.26 11.83 0.47
C ILE A 47 17.78 11.78 0.41
N PHE A 48 18.30 11.49 -0.78
CA PHE A 48 19.73 11.35 -1.05
C PHE A 48 20.21 12.54 -1.86
N ASP A 49 21.40 13.01 -1.56
CA ASP A 49 22.09 13.94 -2.44
C ASP A 49 22.59 13.26 -3.74
N ALA A 50 23.15 14.04 -4.64
CA ALA A 50 23.66 13.56 -5.91
C ALA A 50 24.86 12.58 -5.78
N THR A 51 25.45 12.45 -4.59
CA THR A 51 26.51 11.48 -4.30
C THR A 51 25.99 10.15 -3.77
N GLY A 52 24.67 10.06 -3.51
CA GLY A 52 24.02 8.88 -2.95
C GLY A 52 24.10 8.80 -1.44
N THR A 53 24.18 9.95 -0.75
CA THR A 53 24.21 10.04 0.72
C THR A 53 22.87 10.55 1.23
N ILE A 54 22.26 9.86 2.22
CA ILE A 54 21.03 10.29 2.88
C ILE A 54 21.30 11.54 3.69
N TYR A 55 20.62 12.65 3.37
CA TYR A 55 20.72 13.88 4.13
C TYR A 55 19.40 14.32 4.77
N SER A 56 18.28 13.75 4.34
CA SER A 56 16.96 13.99 4.92
C SER A 56 16.06 12.76 4.80
N GLY A 57 14.92 12.78 5.52
CA GLY A 57 13.94 11.69 5.48
C GLY A 57 13.15 11.56 6.76
N THR A 58 12.27 10.55 6.80
CA THR A 58 11.41 10.24 7.96
C THR A 58 12.18 9.66 9.15
N ILE A 59 13.42 9.18 8.94
CA ILE A 59 14.23 8.49 9.97
C ILE A 59 15.61 9.14 10.09
N PRO A 60 15.77 10.18 10.95
CA PRO A 60 17.02 10.94 11.07
C PRO A 60 18.26 10.13 11.41
N LYS A 61 18.12 8.98 12.11
CA LYS A 61 19.25 8.11 12.45
C LYS A 61 19.93 7.46 11.24
N TYR A 62 19.33 7.55 10.03
CA TYR A 62 19.93 7.04 8.80
C TYR A 62 20.70 8.12 8.01
N TYR A 63 20.70 9.37 8.47
CA TYR A 63 21.46 10.43 7.81
C TYR A 63 22.96 10.11 7.84
N GLY A 64 23.61 10.32 6.71
CA GLY A 64 25.02 9.97 6.49
C GLY A 64 25.25 8.56 5.91
N TYR A 65 24.26 7.67 5.93
CA TYR A 65 24.38 6.42 5.16
C TYR A 65 24.38 6.73 3.66
N ASN A 66 25.16 5.96 2.90
CA ASN A 66 25.30 6.14 1.46
C ASN A 66 25.33 4.78 0.73
N PHE A 67 25.41 4.81 -0.58
CA PHE A 67 25.42 3.59 -1.39
C PHE A 67 26.65 2.68 -1.20
N ASP A 68 27.66 3.10 -0.42
CA ASP A 68 28.79 2.27 0.00
C ASP A 68 28.63 1.71 1.42
N SER A 69 27.58 2.05 2.13
CA SER A 69 27.37 1.67 3.54
C SER A 69 27.03 0.20 3.76
N GLY A 70 26.74 -0.56 2.69
CA GLY A 70 26.41 -2.00 2.75
C GLY A 70 25.81 -2.52 1.44
N ASP A 71 25.69 -3.84 1.34
CA ASP A 71 25.25 -4.50 0.10
C ASP A 71 23.83 -4.09 -0.33
N GLN A 72 22.91 -3.93 0.64
CA GLN A 72 21.55 -3.48 0.36
C GLN A 72 21.54 -2.08 -0.26
N MET A 73 22.31 -1.15 0.30
CA MET A 73 22.43 0.22 -0.24
C MET A 73 23.18 0.20 -1.58
N GLY A 74 24.17 -0.66 -1.71
CA GLY A 74 24.98 -0.84 -2.93
C GLY A 74 24.18 -1.25 -4.16
N PHE A 75 23.01 -1.87 -3.98
CA PHE A 75 22.06 -2.17 -5.06
C PHE A 75 21.71 -0.93 -5.88
N PHE A 76 21.65 0.25 -5.27
CA PHE A 76 21.24 1.50 -5.91
C PHE A 76 22.37 2.30 -6.56
N LYS A 77 23.63 1.82 -6.53
CA LYS A 77 24.77 2.49 -7.19
C LYS A 77 24.57 2.84 -8.68
N PRO A 78 23.84 2.05 -9.49
CA PRO A 78 23.56 2.43 -10.86
C PRO A 78 22.85 3.80 -11.01
N MET A 79 22.09 4.23 -10.00
CA MET A 79 21.43 5.54 -9.98
C MET A 79 22.42 6.70 -10.15
N LEU A 80 23.65 6.58 -9.64
CA LEU A 80 24.68 7.63 -9.76
C LEU A 80 25.17 7.83 -11.19
N LYS A 81 24.94 6.87 -12.07
CA LYS A 81 25.41 6.90 -13.47
C LYS A 81 24.32 7.27 -14.45
N ASP A 82 23.07 7.09 -14.06
CA ASP A 82 21.90 7.29 -14.93
C ASP A 82 20.78 7.96 -14.13
N LYS A 83 20.51 9.22 -14.46
CA LYS A 83 19.47 10.03 -13.80
C LYS A 83 18.05 9.73 -14.27
N GLU A 84 17.89 9.05 -15.40
CA GLU A 84 16.59 8.59 -15.90
C GLU A 84 16.14 7.28 -15.21
N LEU A 85 17.05 6.63 -14.48
CA LEU A 85 16.79 5.35 -13.86
C LEU A 85 15.83 5.49 -12.67
N THR A 86 14.90 4.56 -12.57
CA THR A 86 14.10 4.31 -11.37
C THR A 86 14.25 2.85 -11.00
N MET A 87 14.56 2.56 -9.75
CA MET A 87 14.85 1.19 -9.31
C MET A 87 13.97 0.78 -8.13
N CYS A 88 13.63 -0.51 -8.08
CA CYS A 88 12.99 -1.12 -6.93
C CYS A 88 13.66 -2.47 -6.64
N GLN A 89 14.16 -2.64 -5.42
CA GLN A 89 14.75 -3.91 -4.99
C GLN A 89 13.68 -4.88 -4.48
N ASP A 90 14.03 -6.15 -4.34
CA ASP A 90 13.22 -7.12 -3.60
C ASP A 90 13.31 -6.86 -2.09
N VAL A 91 12.43 -7.51 -1.32
CA VAL A 91 12.51 -7.47 0.14
C VAL A 91 13.90 -7.94 0.58
N THR A 92 14.61 -7.10 1.30
CA THR A 92 16.00 -7.31 1.70
C THR A 92 16.22 -6.67 3.08
N PRO A 93 17.04 -7.27 3.97
CA PRO A 93 17.42 -6.65 5.23
C PRO A 93 18.08 -5.29 4.99
N ASN A 94 17.59 -4.23 5.64
CA ASN A 94 18.19 -2.92 5.51
C ASN A 94 19.58 -2.84 6.19
N THR A 95 20.45 -1.98 5.67
CA THR A 95 21.85 -1.87 6.12
C THR A 95 21.96 -1.46 7.59
N SER A 96 21.02 -0.64 8.10
CA SER A 96 21.15 -0.05 9.45
C SER A 96 20.71 -0.99 10.57
N GLU A 97 19.60 -1.72 10.40
CA GLU A 97 18.95 -2.45 11.50
C GLU A 97 18.68 -3.93 11.17
N GLY A 98 18.99 -4.37 9.95
CA GLY A 98 18.67 -5.72 9.48
C GLY A 98 17.16 -5.99 9.34
N LYS A 99 16.32 -4.95 9.35
CA LYS A 99 14.89 -5.08 9.11
C LYS A 99 14.61 -5.37 7.66
N GLU A 100 13.76 -6.33 7.39
CA GLU A 100 13.31 -6.61 6.04
C GLU A 100 12.46 -5.45 5.50
N MET A 101 12.87 -4.91 4.38
CA MET A 101 12.24 -3.77 3.71
C MET A 101 12.33 -3.95 2.19
N MET A 102 11.37 -3.40 1.48
CA MET A 102 11.46 -3.18 0.03
C MET A 102 11.63 -1.68 -0.20
N TYR A 103 12.61 -1.29 -1.04
CA TYR A 103 12.86 0.11 -1.35
C TYR A 103 12.73 0.38 -2.85
N ALA A 104 12.04 1.48 -3.18
CA ALA A 104 12.00 2.04 -4.52
C ALA A 104 12.59 3.44 -4.53
N ILE A 105 13.42 3.78 -5.52
CA ILE A 105 14.14 5.05 -5.61
C ILE A 105 13.99 5.66 -7.01
N THR A 106 13.95 6.97 -7.07
CA THR A 106 13.94 7.74 -8.31
C THR A 106 14.75 9.03 -8.12
N TRP A 107 15.26 9.60 -9.21
CA TRP A 107 15.72 10.98 -9.24
C TRP A 107 14.52 11.93 -9.26
N ASN A 108 14.72 13.14 -8.73
CA ASN A 108 13.79 14.23 -8.97
C ASN A 108 13.92 14.73 -10.43
N GLU A 109 12.95 15.53 -10.88
CA GLU A 109 12.89 16.00 -12.28
C GLU A 109 14.14 16.79 -12.70
N GLU A 110 14.73 17.56 -11.79
CA GLU A 110 15.95 18.34 -12.03
C GLU A 110 17.24 17.50 -11.94
N GLY A 111 17.20 16.28 -11.46
CA GLY A 111 18.35 15.42 -11.25
C GLY A 111 19.33 15.95 -10.18
N THR A 112 18.82 16.67 -9.18
CA THR A 112 19.62 17.27 -8.10
C THR A 112 19.68 16.40 -6.84
N HIS A 113 18.63 15.61 -6.59
CA HIS A 113 18.54 14.68 -5.47
C HIS A 113 17.71 13.44 -5.85
N MET A 114 17.80 12.40 -5.02
CA MET A 114 17.01 11.19 -5.20
C MET A 114 16.06 11.00 -4.03
N VAL A 115 14.86 10.48 -4.32
CA VAL A 115 13.86 10.14 -3.31
C VAL A 115 13.64 8.64 -3.31
N GLN A 116 13.79 8.04 -2.14
CA GLN A 116 13.55 6.62 -1.90
C GLN A 116 12.37 6.45 -0.95
N VAL A 117 11.47 5.53 -1.27
CA VAL A 117 10.40 5.09 -0.38
C VAL A 117 10.67 3.68 0.11
N GLY A 118 10.45 3.43 1.40
CA GLY A 118 10.62 2.14 2.05
C GLY A 118 9.30 1.54 2.48
N ILE A 119 9.12 0.24 2.28
CA ILE A 119 7.89 -0.49 2.55
C ILE A 119 8.19 -1.76 3.34
N LYS A 120 7.45 -2.00 4.42
CA LYS A 120 7.53 -3.22 5.22
C LYS A 120 6.87 -4.40 4.50
N PRO A 121 7.41 -5.63 4.63
CA PRO A 121 6.83 -6.84 4.04
C PRO A 121 5.38 -7.10 4.44
N VAL A 122 4.99 -6.75 5.67
CA VAL A 122 3.61 -6.89 6.16
C VAL A 122 2.63 -6.09 5.30
N ARG A 123 2.94 -4.83 5.02
CA ARG A 123 2.12 -3.98 4.14
C ARG A 123 2.04 -4.56 2.72
N LEU A 124 3.15 -5.04 2.21
CA LEU A 124 3.25 -5.69 0.91
C LEU A 124 2.31 -6.91 0.81
N LEU A 125 2.34 -7.76 1.82
CA LEU A 125 1.47 -8.95 1.90
C LEU A 125 -0.01 -8.57 2.00
N GLU A 126 -0.36 -7.53 2.74
CA GLU A 126 -1.74 -7.02 2.82
C GLU A 126 -2.23 -6.50 1.47
N GLU A 127 -1.43 -5.72 0.75
CA GLU A 127 -1.78 -5.21 -0.59
C GLU A 127 -1.94 -6.35 -1.61
N VAL A 128 -1.06 -7.37 -1.57
CA VAL A 128 -1.18 -8.55 -2.42
C VAL A 128 -2.48 -9.30 -2.13
N LYS A 129 -2.79 -9.59 -0.86
CA LYS A 129 -4.04 -10.25 -0.46
C LYS A 129 -5.29 -9.48 -0.91
N GLN A 130 -5.28 -8.15 -0.75
CA GLN A 130 -6.40 -7.30 -1.18
C GLN A 130 -6.60 -7.35 -2.69
N ASN A 131 -5.52 -7.27 -3.46
CA ASN A 131 -5.57 -7.34 -4.92
C ASN A 131 -6.04 -8.71 -5.43
N GLU A 132 -5.64 -9.80 -4.77
CA GLU A 132 -6.11 -11.15 -5.11
C GLU A 132 -7.60 -11.31 -4.88
N ILE A 133 -8.11 -10.90 -3.72
CA ILE A 133 -9.55 -10.97 -3.40
C ILE A 133 -10.35 -10.12 -4.38
N SER A 134 -9.92 -8.89 -4.64
CA SER A 134 -10.61 -7.97 -5.55
C SER A 134 -10.65 -8.51 -6.99
N ALA A 135 -9.53 -9.06 -7.47
CA ALA A 135 -9.45 -9.63 -8.81
C ALA A 135 -10.31 -10.89 -8.97
N VAL A 136 -10.30 -11.78 -7.98
CA VAL A 136 -11.12 -13.00 -8.01
C VAL A 136 -12.60 -12.65 -7.98
N ILE A 137 -13.02 -11.83 -7.03
CA ILE A 137 -14.45 -11.49 -6.86
C ILE A 137 -14.95 -10.64 -8.02
N GLY A 138 -14.15 -9.66 -8.50
CA GLY A 138 -14.55 -8.79 -9.62
C GLY A 138 -14.80 -9.54 -10.94
N ASN A 139 -14.16 -10.69 -11.13
CA ASN A 139 -14.34 -11.54 -12.31
C ASN A 139 -15.38 -12.67 -12.14
N MET A 140 -16.05 -12.76 -10.97
CA MET A 140 -17.07 -13.78 -10.77
C MET A 140 -18.32 -13.47 -11.60
N PRO A 141 -18.87 -14.45 -12.34
CA PRO A 141 -20.13 -14.26 -13.05
C PRO A 141 -21.30 -14.09 -12.06
N THR A 142 -22.12 -13.08 -12.29
CA THR A 142 -23.32 -12.81 -11.48
C THR A 142 -24.56 -12.67 -12.37
N TYR A 143 -25.73 -12.90 -11.79
CA TYR A 143 -27.01 -12.60 -12.43
C TYR A 143 -27.40 -11.14 -12.18
N GLU A 144 -28.31 -10.62 -12.99
CA GLU A 144 -28.84 -9.27 -12.83
C GLU A 144 -29.42 -9.06 -11.42
N GLY A 145 -28.96 -8.01 -10.74
CA GLY A 145 -29.36 -7.69 -9.37
C GLY A 145 -28.65 -8.50 -8.27
N MET A 146 -27.72 -9.40 -8.63
CA MET A 146 -26.93 -10.16 -7.69
C MET A 146 -25.53 -9.54 -7.55
N HIS A 147 -25.14 -9.24 -6.32
CA HIS A 147 -23.82 -8.70 -6.01
C HIS A 147 -23.12 -9.60 -5.01
N ILE A 148 -21.86 -9.93 -5.28
CA ILE A 148 -21.02 -10.71 -4.36
C ILE A 148 -19.98 -9.76 -3.78
N TYR A 149 -19.71 -9.87 -2.47
CA TYR A 149 -18.65 -9.12 -1.82
C TYR A 149 -17.92 -9.97 -0.79
N VAL A 150 -16.67 -9.60 -0.53
CA VAL A 150 -15.85 -10.12 0.56
C VAL A 150 -15.41 -8.92 1.39
N ALA A 151 -15.71 -8.96 2.68
CA ALA A 151 -15.32 -7.94 3.64
C ALA A 151 -14.44 -8.55 4.75
N ASP A 152 -13.61 -7.74 5.32
CA ASP A 152 -12.86 -8.05 6.53
C ASP A 152 -13.83 -8.23 7.70
N ALA A 153 -13.68 -9.30 8.48
CA ALA A 153 -14.63 -9.66 9.51
C ALA A 153 -14.60 -8.71 10.71
N ASP A 154 -13.43 -8.13 11.01
CA ASP A 154 -13.26 -7.27 12.19
C ASP A 154 -13.71 -5.83 11.90
N THR A 155 -13.37 -5.32 10.71
CA THR A 155 -13.64 -3.92 10.34
C THR A 155 -14.90 -3.73 9.51
N GLY A 156 -15.42 -4.81 8.89
CA GLY A 156 -16.50 -4.76 7.94
C GLY A 156 -16.16 -4.09 6.60
N ILE A 157 -14.90 -3.75 6.36
CA ILE A 157 -14.46 -3.08 5.13
C ILE A 157 -14.46 -4.07 3.96
N ILE A 158 -15.14 -3.73 2.87
CA ILE A 158 -15.22 -4.54 1.66
C ILE A 158 -13.86 -4.52 0.96
N ARG A 159 -13.25 -5.69 0.80
CA ARG A 159 -11.96 -5.93 0.16
C ARG A 159 -12.06 -6.35 -1.30
N GLY A 160 -13.19 -6.90 -1.70
CA GLY A 160 -13.49 -7.26 -3.07
C GLY A 160 -15.00 -7.32 -3.28
N ALA A 161 -15.46 -6.93 -4.46
CA ALA A 161 -16.87 -6.97 -4.85
C ALA A 161 -17.02 -7.09 -6.37
N THR A 162 -18.11 -7.71 -6.81
CA THR A 162 -18.49 -7.71 -8.24
C THR A 162 -18.89 -6.31 -8.73
N GLU A 163 -19.29 -5.42 -7.81
CA GLU A 163 -19.47 -4.00 -8.07
C GLU A 163 -18.31 -3.22 -7.42
N SER A 164 -17.34 -2.82 -8.23
CA SER A 164 -16.10 -2.20 -7.78
C SER A 164 -16.30 -0.92 -6.95
N SER A 165 -17.40 -0.19 -7.16
CA SER A 165 -17.74 1.01 -6.38
C SER A 165 -18.00 0.74 -4.89
N LYS A 166 -18.20 -0.52 -4.50
CA LYS A 166 -18.39 -0.94 -3.10
C LYS A 166 -17.07 -1.23 -2.38
N ILE A 167 -15.98 -1.43 -3.08
CA ILE A 167 -14.67 -1.71 -2.47
C ILE A 167 -14.22 -0.53 -1.61
N GLY A 168 -13.72 -0.81 -0.42
CA GLY A 168 -13.33 0.19 0.58
C GLY A 168 -14.48 0.73 1.43
N ARG A 169 -15.74 0.45 1.12
CA ARG A 169 -16.89 0.81 1.97
C ARG A 169 -17.06 -0.19 3.10
N THR A 170 -17.66 0.23 4.20
CA THR A 170 -18.04 -0.65 5.30
C THR A 170 -19.43 -1.23 5.05
N ILE A 171 -19.60 -2.53 5.26
CA ILE A 171 -20.92 -3.17 5.18
C ILE A 171 -21.83 -2.58 6.26
N SER A 172 -23.07 -2.25 5.89
CA SER A 172 -24.06 -1.79 6.87
C SER A 172 -24.37 -2.94 7.85
N LYS A 173 -24.42 -2.63 9.15
CA LYS A 173 -24.63 -3.60 10.24
C LYS A 173 -23.45 -4.56 10.50
N ALA A 174 -22.20 -4.14 10.23
CA ALA A 174 -21.01 -4.92 10.55
C ALA A 174 -21.01 -5.39 12.03
N ASP A 175 -21.38 -4.51 12.97
CA ASP A 175 -21.46 -4.84 14.40
C ASP A 175 -22.46 -5.96 14.67
N TYR A 176 -23.69 -5.89 14.10
CA TYR A 176 -24.69 -6.94 14.25
C TYR A 176 -24.24 -8.27 13.64
N ILE A 177 -23.55 -8.22 12.52
CA ILE A 177 -23.04 -9.41 11.85
C ILE A 177 -21.97 -10.07 12.71
N ASN A 178 -21.05 -9.30 13.29
CA ASN A 178 -19.98 -9.82 14.15
C ASN A 178 -20.52 -10.44 15.45
N ASP A 179 -21.60 -9.89 16.02
CA ASP A 179 -22.23 -10.42 17.23
C ASP A 179 -22.95 -11.75 17.00
N VAL A 180 -23.44 -11.99 15.79
CA VAL A 180 -24.31 -13.12 15.45
C VAL A 180 -23.62 -14.23 14.67
N ILE A 181 -22.57 -13.90 13.89
CA ILE A 181 -21.88 -14.88 13.04
C ILE A 181 -20.69 -15.53 13.79
N THR A 182 -20.82 -16.83 14.03
CA THR A 182 -19.68 -17.70 14.30
C THR A 182 -19.11 -18.25 13.00
N ASP A 183 -17.80 -18.60 13.00
CA ASP A 183 -17.13 -19.15 11.84
C ASP A 183 -17.88 -20.35 11.21
N GLY A 184 -17.96 -20.37 9.91
CA GLY A 184 -18.67 -21.39 9.13
C GLY A 184 -20.19 -21.25 9.08
N LYS A 185 -20.81 -20.35 9.86
CA LYS A 185 -22.26 -20.12 9.84
C LYS A 185 -22.66 -19.04 8.83
N THR A 186 -23.93 -19.13 8.41
CA THR A 186 -24.56 -18.21 7.47
C THR A 186 -25.73 -17.52 8.14
N ILE A 187 -25.86 -16.22 7.90
CA ILE A 187 -27.05 -15.43 8.27
C ILE A 187 -27.66 -14.79 7.04
N SER A 188 -28.95 -14.49 7.12
CA SER A 188 -29.69 -13.76 6.09
C SER A 188 -30.40 -12.57 6.71
N PHE A 189 -30.31 -11.41 6.08
CA PHE A 189 -30.99 -10.19 6.51
C PHE A 189 -31.39 -9.30 5.33
N ASN A 190 -32.44 -8.48 5.55
CA ASN A 190 -32.83 -7.48 4.58
C ASN A 190 -32.26 -6.11 4.94
N TYR A 191 -31.86 -5.34 3.94
CA TYR A 191 -31.44 -3.96 4.09
C TYR A 191 -31.93 -3.08 2.94
N TRP A 192 -31.95 -1.77 3.17
CA TRP A 192 -32.32 -0.79 2.16
C TRP A 192 -31.05 -0.07 1.69
N TYR A 193 -30.90 0.04 0.37
CA TYR A 193 -29.81 0.76 -0.25
C TYR A 193 -30.35 1.52 -1.47
N GLU A 194 -30.11 2.82 -1.54
CA GLU A 194 -30.58 3.70 -2.63
C GLU A 194 -32.07 3.54 -2.96
N GLY A 195 -32.90 3.42 -1.92
CA GLY A 195 -34.35 3.30 -2.06
C GLY A 195 -34.85 1.91 -2.52
N LYS A 196 -33.98 0.94 -2.68
CA LYS A 196 -34.31 -0.46 -3.01
C LYS A 196 -34.07 -1.38 -1.82
N ARG A 197 -34.94 -2.40 -1.71
CA ARG A 197 -34.80 -3.45 -0.70
C ARG A 197 -33.93 -4.58 -1.27
N TYR A 198 -32.93 -4.98 -0.52
CA TYR A 198 -32.04 -6.10 -0.83
C TYR A 198 -32.16 -7.16 0.27
N ASN A 199 -31.97 -8.41 -0.12
CA ASN A 199 -31.73 -9.52 0.79
C ASN A 199 -30.27 -9.88 0.70
N SER A 200 -29.56 -9.94 1.82
CA SER A 200 -28.17 -10.38 1.87
C SER A 200 -28.06 -11.70 2.63
N VAL A 201 -27.26 -12.59 2.10
CA VAL A 201 -26.84 -13.83 2.75
C VAL A 201 -25.34 -13.70 3.01
N VAL A 202 -24.90 -13.76 4.26
CA VAL A 202 -23.51 -13.60 4.65
C VAL A 202 -23.02 -14.83 5.38
N LYS A 203 -21.82 -15.30 5.00
CA LYS A 203 -21.11 -16.39 5.66
C LYS A 203 -19.79 -15.87 6.22
N LYS A 204 -19.43 -16.22 7.45
CA LYS A 204 -18.09 -16.02 8.00
C LYS A 204 -17.17 -17.16 7.61
N SER A 205 -15.96 -16.86 7.18
CA SER A 205 -14.91 -17.82 6.82
C SER A 205 -13.56 -17.25 7.23
N GLY A 206 -13.03 -17.68 8.37
CA GLY A 206 -11.84 -17.12 8.98
C GLY A 206 -11.97 -15.61 9.20
N ASP A 207 -11.02 -14.86 8.66
CA ASP A 207 -10.94 -13.39 8.80
C ASP A 207 -11.88 -12.62 7.85
N TYR A 208 -12.75 -13.33 7.10
CA TYR A 208 -13.59 -12.71 6.07
C TYR A 208 -15.08 -12.99 6.26
N LEU A 209 -15.88 -12.02 5.84
CA LEU A 209 -17.33 -12.13 5.61
C LEU A 209 -17.58 -12.18 4.10
N ILE A 210 -18.20 -13.25 3.63
CA ILE A 210 -18.58 -13.44 2.22
C ILE A 210 -20.06 -13.23 2.11
N GLY A 211 -20.48 -12.21 1.35
CA GLY A 211 -21.88 -11.83 1.20
C GLY A 211 -22.35 -11.84 -0.25
N ILE A 212 -23.63 -12.16 -0.40
CA ILE A 212 -24.36 -12.11 -1.67
C ILE A 212 -25.58 -11.24 -1.51
#